data_9d78392d1f710aae3ce2f7a1e38e41df
#
_entry.id   9d78392d1f710aae3ce2f7a1e38e41df
#
_cell.length_a   1.000
_cell.length_b   1.000
_cell.length_c   1.000
_cell.angle_alpha   90.00
_cell.angle_beta   90.00
_cell.angle_gamma   90.00
#
_symmetry.space_group_name_H-M   'P 1'
#
loop_
_entity.id
_entity.type
_entity.pdbx_description
1 polymer ?
#
loop_
_entity_poly.entity_id
_entity_poly.type
_entity_poly.pdbx_seq_one_letter_code
_entity_poly.pdbx_strand_id
1 'polypeptide(L)'
;MIPFKHPHGGGCEHACCLKIEHLTVKFGAEAALEDVNLHMHCGQLVALIGPNGAGKSTLIRAILGQREYEGKITFHAADGREEKLRIGYVPQSPAFDPADAVSVMDLFTCCIFKRPAL
;
A
#
# COMPACT_ATOMS: atom_id res chain seq x y z
N MET A 1 -19.71 5.41 9.81
CA MET A 1 -18.27 5.24 10.09
C MET A 1 -18.11 5.10 11.60
N ILE A 2 -17.73 3.93 12.10
CA ILE A 2 -17.49 3.71 13.53
C ILE A 2 -16.07 4.19 13.82
N PRO A 3 -15.85 5.20 14.67
CA PRO A 3 -14.50 5.60 15.02
C PRO A 3 -13.86 4.48 15.86
N PHE A 4 -12.86 3.83 15.32
CA PHE A 4 -12.03 2.87 16.05
C PHE A 4 -11.23 3.66 17.10
N LYS A 5 -11.69 3.60 18.35
CA LYS A 5 -11.00 4.23 19.48
C LYS A 5 -9.81 3.34 19.85
N HIS A 6 -8.59 3.80 19.56
CA HIS A 6 -7.37 3.09 19.93
C HIS A 6 -7.27 2.92 21.44
N PRO A 7 -6.93 1.72 21.94
CA PRO A 7 -6.77 1.48 23.38
C PRO A 7 -5.48 2.09 23.97
N HIS A 8 -4.64 2.71 23.17
CA HIS A 8 -3.41 3.35 23.61
C HIS A 8 -3.40 4.81 23.17
N GLY A 9 -3.82 5.69 24.09
CA GLY A 9 -3.69 7.12 23.96
C GLY A 9 -2.23 7.53 24.14
N GLY A 10 -1.44 7.37 23.11
CA GLY A 10 -0.09 7.88 22.99
C GLY A 10 0.10 8.34 21.55
N GLY A 11 0.48 9.60 21.35
CA GLY A 11 0.90 10.08 20.05
C GLY A 11 2.01 9.19 19.53
N CYS A 12 2.10 9.04 18.21
CA CYS A 12 3.18 8.29 17.58
C CYS A 12 4.50 8.98 17.77
N GLU A 13 5.08 8.86 18.93
CA GLU A 13 6.39 9.47 19.13
C GLU A 13 7.51 8.68 18.45
N HIS A 14 7.34 7.39 18.18
CA HIS A 14 8.45 6.57 17.62
C HIS A 14 8.02 5.31 16.87
N ALA A 15 6.88 5.28 16.18
CA ALA A 15 6.51 4.10 15.42
C ALA A 15 6.47 4.39 13.93
N CYS A 16 6.98 3.46 13.15
CA CYS A 16 6.84 3.40 11.71
C CYS A 16 5.40 3.74 11.30
N CYS A 17 5.18 4.76 10.53
CA CYS A 17 3.88 5.11 10.03
C CYS A 17 3.89 5.39 8.54
N LEU A 18 2.76 5.11 7.93
CA LEU A 18 2.40 5.59 6.61
C LEU A 18 1.52 6.83 6.83
N LYS A 19 1.92 7.95 6.26
CA LYS A 19 1.14 9.18 6.24
C LYS A 19 0.82 9.57 4.81
N ILE A 20 -0.44 9.74 4.53
CA ILE A 20 -0.95 10.20 3.25
C ILE A 20 -1.63 11.56 3.49
N GLU A 21 -1.23 12.58 2.73
CA GLU A 21 -1.72 13.95 2.83
C GLU A 21 -2.16 14.44 1.47
N HIS A 22 -3.43 14.85 1.37
CA HIS A 22 -4.03 15.45 0.18
C HIS A 22 -3.85 14.63 -1.11
N LEU A 23 -3.93 13.30 -0.99
CA LEU A 23 -3.73 12.41 -2.13
C LEU A 23 -4.88 12.50 -3.13
N THR A 24 -4.56 12.90 -4.34
CA THR A 24 -5.48 12.94 -5.47
C THR A 24 -4.92 12.14 -6.63
N VAL A 25 -5.71 11.26 -7.20
CA VAL A 25 -5.36 10.46 -8.38
C VAL A 25 -6.39 10.69 -9.47
N LYS A 26 -5.91 11.10 -10.64
CA LYS A 26 -6.75 11.39 -11.81
C LYS A 26 -6.55 10.38 -12.93
N PHE A 27 -7.62 10.09 -13.64
CA PHE A 27 -7.63 9.36 -14.91
C PHE A 27 -8.17 10.30 -16.00
N GLY A 28 -7.28 10.98 -16.70
CA GLY A 28 -7.68 12.06 -17.61
C GLY A 28 -8.34 13.21 -16.84
N ALA A 29 -9.59 13.50 -17.16
CA ALA A 29 -10.36 14.57 -16.51
C ALA A 29 -11.09 14.13 -15.22
N GLU A 30 -11.17 12.83 -14.96
CA GLU A 30 -11.89 12.28 -13.81
C GLU A 30 -10.94 11.99 -12.64
N ALA A 31 -11.31 12.44 -11.43
CA ALA A 31 -10.61 12.08 -10.21
C ALA A 31 -11.13 10.73 -9.69
N ALA A 32 -10.26 9.73 -9.63
CA ALA A 32 -10.58 8.44 -9.01
C ALA A 32 -10.41 8.48 -7.49
N LEU A 33 -9.55 9.36 -7.00
CA LEU A 33 -9.36 9.69 -5.59
C LEU A 33 -9.20 11.20 -5.49
N GLU A 34 -9.83 11.80 -4.51
CA GLU A 34 -9.78 13.24 -4.28
C GLU A 34 -9.56 13.54 -2.82
N ASP A 35 -8.49 14.27 -2.53
CA ASP A 35 -8.10 14.74 -1.20
C ASP A 35 -8.11 13.67 -0.10
N VAL A 36 -7.55 12.50 -0.39
CA VAL A 36 -7.48 11.40 0.58
C VAL A 36 -6.40 11.68 1.61
N ASN A 37 -6.80 11.63 2.87
CA ASN A 37 -5.91 11.79 4.01
C ASN A 37 -5.99 10.52 4.88
N LEU A 38 -4.84 9.89 5.15
CA LEU A 38 -4.75 8.65 5.93
C LEU A 38 -3.48 8.63 6.75
N HIS A 39 -3.61 8.17 7.98
CA HIS A 39 -2.48 7.96 8.87
C HIS A 39 -2.55 6.55 9.48
N MET A 40 -1.49 5.78 9.29
CA MET A 40 -1.36 4.41 9.82
C MET A 40 -0.14 4.31 10.72
N HIS A 41 -0.33 3.66 11.85
CA HIS A 41 0.73 3.39 12.80
C HIS A 41 1.28 1.96 12.65
N CYS A 42 2.48 1.73 13.13
CA CYS A 42 3.07 0.41 13.19
C CYS A 42 2.18 -0.57 13.96
N GLY A 43 2.03 -1.77 13.44
CA GLY A 43 1.19 -2.82 14.03
C GLY A 43 -0.31 -2.65 13.83
N GLN A 44 -0.76 -1.64 13.09
CA GLN A 44 -2.17 -1.49 12.75
C GLN A 44 -2.56 -2.33 11.54
N LEU A 45 -3.75 -2.91 11.61
CA LEU A 45 -4.46 -3.45 10.47
C LEU A 45 -5.50 -2.44 9.99
N VAL A 46 -5.41 -2.05 8.73
CA VAL A 46 -6.37 -1.13 8.11
C VAL A 46 -7.10 -1.84 6.98
N ALA A 47 -8.42 -1.80 6.98
CA ALA A 47 -9.25 -2.36 5.93
C ALA A 47 -9.88 -1.24 5.09
N LEU A 48 -9.71 -1.35 3.76
CA LEU A 48 -10.39 -0.48 2.79
C LEU A 48 -11.70 -1.13 2.37
N ILE A 49 -12.80 -0.54 2.75
CA ILE A 49 -14.14 -1.05 2.48
C ILE A 49 -14.87 -0.08 1.55
N GLY A 50 -15.55 -0.59 0.57
CA GLY A 50 -16.34 0.19 -0.37
C GLY A 50 -16.76 -0.60 -1.60
N PRO A 51 -17.68 -0.08 -2.42
CA PRO A 51 -18.14 -0.72 -3.65
C PRO A 51 -17.01 -0.87 -4.68
N ASN A 52 -17.24 -1.66 -5.70
CA ASN A 52 -16.35 -1.73 -6.85
C ASN A 52 -16.28 -0.37 -7.55
N GLY A 53 -15.10 0.06 -7.95
CA GLY A 53 -14.89 1.38 -8.53
C GLY A 53 -14.67 2.52 -7.51
N ALA A 54 -14.76 2.27 -6.21
CA ALA A 54 -14.54 3.29 -5.16
C ALA A 54 -13.08 3.74 -4.98
N GLY A 55 -12.16 3.36 -5.86
CA GLY A 55 -10.75 3.79 -5.81
C GLY A 55 -9.84 2.97 -4.90
N LYS A 56 -10.31 1.87 -4.28
CA LYS A 56 -9.49 1.04 -3.36
C LYS A 56 -8.19 0.56 -3.98
N SER A 57 -8.27 -0.04 -5.17
CA SER A 57 -7.08 -0.52 -5.90
C SER A 57 -6.20 0.62 -6.39
N THR A 58 -6.79 1.78 -6.69
CA THR A 58 -6.06 2.98 -7.09
C THR A 58 -5.23 3.52 -5.94
N LEU A 59 -5.78 3.54 -4.73
CA LEU A 59 -5.06 3.95 -3.52
C LEU A 59 -3.86 3.02 -3.25
N ILE A 60 -4.07 1.71 -3.30
CA ILE A 60 -2.99 0.73 -3.11
C ILE A 60 -1.88 0.91 -4.16
N ARG A 61 -2.24 1.10 -5.44
CA ARG A 61 -1.26 1.33 -6.51
C ARG A 61 -0.50 2.64 -6.35
N ALA A 62 -1.14 3.70 -5.84
CA ALA A 62 -0.46 4.95 -5.51
C ALA A 62 0.55 4.75 -4.37
N ILE A 63 0.18 4.05 -3.29
CA ILE A 63 1.08 3.71 -2.18
C ILE A 63 2.28 2.88 -2.65
N LEU A 64 2.07 1.96 -3.61
CA LEU A 64 3.12 1.14 -4.20
C LEU A 64 4.01 1.89 -5.21
N GLY A 65 3.70 3.16 -5.51
CA GLY A 65 4.41 3.94 -6.53
C GLY A 65 4.14 3.48 -7.97
N GLN A 66 3.06 2.72 -8.20
CA GLN A 66 2.65 2.22 -9.52
C GLN A 66 1.69 3.17 -10.23
N ARG A 67 1.36 4.29 -9.62
CA ARG A 67 0.44 5.30 -10.15
C ARG A 67 0.91 6.68 -9.75
N GLU A 68 0.83 7.61 -10.69
CA GLU A 68 1.06 9.04 -10.43
C GLU A 68 -0.06 9.61 -9.57
N TYR A 69 0.30 10.48 -8.67
CA TYR A 69 -0.62 11.15 -7.75
C TYR A 69 -0.15 12.56 -7.42
N GLU A 70 -1.08 13.41 -7.04
CA GLU A 70 -0.85 14.70 -6.41
C GLU A 70 -0.95 14.51 -4.89
N GLY A 71 -0.24 15.30 -4.11
CA GLY A 71 -0.19 15.18 -2.65
C GLY A 71 1.10 14.53 -2.16
N LYS A 72 1.08 14.00 -0.94
CA LYS A 72 2.28 13.47 -0.31
C LYS A 72 2.01 12.11 0.34
N ILE A 73 2.88 11.14 0.09
CA ILE A 73 2.93 9.86 0.79
C ILE A 73 4.30 9.79 1.48
N THR A 74 4.31 9.67 2.80
CA THR A 74 5.53 9.55 3.60
C THR A 74 5.50 8.30 4.45
N PHE A 75 6.66 7.70 4.56
CA PHE A 75 6.89 6.56 5.45
C PHE A 75 7.94 6.98 6.48
N HIS A 76 7.68 6.67 7.73
CA HIS A 76 8.60 6.95 8.82
C HIS A 76 8.98 5.64 9.51
N ALA A 77 10.28 5.44 9.71
CA ALA A 77 10.78 4.37 10.55
C ALA A 77 10.46 4.60 12.03
N ALA A 78 10.71 3.59 12.86
CA ALA A 78 10.49 3.67 14.30
C ALA A 78 11.26 4.80 15.00
N ASP A 79 12.32 5.31 14.38
CA ASP A 79 13.12 6.44 14.86
C ASP A 79 12.65 7.82 14.33
N GLY A 80 11.52 7.85 13.62
CA GLY A 80 10.92 9.07 13.07
C GLY A 80 11.54 9.57 11.78
N ARG A 81 12.57 8.90 11.23
CA ARG A 81 13.17 9.31 9.95
C ARG A 81 12.30 8.87 8.78
N GLU A 82 12.24 9.70 7.75
CA GLU A 82 11.67 9.29 6.47
C GLU A 82 12.53 8.15 5.89
N GLU A 83 11.91 7.03 5.62
CA GLU A 83 12.58 5.85 5.08
C GLU A 83 11.82 5.27 3.89
N LYS A 84 12.58 4.70 2.96
CA LYS A 84 12.00 3.97 1.84
C LYS A 84 11.58 2.58 2.32
N LEU A 85 10.32 2.41 2.65
CA LEU A 85 9.76 1.14 3.11
C LEU A 85 9.86 0.04 2.05
N ARG A 86 10.14 -1.17 2.54
CA ARG A 86 9.97 -2.39 1.77
C ARG A 86 8.53 -2.86 1.95
N ILE A 87 7.71 -2.73 0.91
CA ILE A 87 6.30 -3.09 0.93
C ILE A 87 6.14 -4.45 0.25
N GLY A 88 5.53 -5.41 0.96
CA GLY A 88 5.03 -6.64 0.37
C GLY A 88 3.62 -6.42 -0.17
N TYR A 89 3.35 -6.88 -1.37
CA TYR A 89 2.04 -6.79 -2.00
C TYR A 89 1.55 -8.17 -2.41
N VAL A 90 0.33 -8.52 -1.98
CA VAL A 90 -0.36 -9.73 -2.41
C VAL A 90 -1.54 -9.31 -3.30
N PRO A 91 -1.46 -9.53 -4.62
CA PRO A 91 -2.54 -9.17 -5.52
C PRO A 91 -3.76 -10.09 -5.35
N GLN A 92 -4.94 -9.60 -5.74
CA GLN A 92 -6.19 -10.36 -5.70
C GLN A 92 -6.13 -11.59 -6.64
N SER A 93 -5.44 -11.45 -7.76
CA SER A 93 -5.19 -12.53 -8.70
C SER A 93 -3.71 -12.50 -9.07
N PRO A 94 -2.94 -13.54 -8.80
CA PRO A 94 -1.58 -13.62 -9.31
C PRO A 94 -1.63 -13.67 -10.84
N ALA A 95 -0.77 -12.89 -11.49
CA ALA A 95 -0.64 -12.85 -12.94
C ALA A 95 0.16 -14.08 -13.44
N PHE A 96 -0.34 -15.29 -13.15
CA PHE A 96 0.20 -16.50 -13.74
C PHE A 96 -0.65 -16.89 -14.94
N ASP A 97 -0.02 -17.10 -16.07
CA ASP A 97 -0.67 -17.79 -17.17
C ASP A 97 -0.86 -19.27 -16.75
N PRO A 98 -2.10 -19.82 -16.79
CA PRO A 98 -2.33 -21.22 -16.49
C PRO A 98 -1.53 -22.19 -17.38
N ALA A 99 -1.01 -21.71 -18.50
CA ALA A 99 -0.14 -22.48 -19.41
C ALA A 99 1.34 -22.48 -18.97
N ASP A 100 1.75 -21.60 -18.07
CA ASP A 100 3.10 -21.57 -17.56
C ASP A 100 3.30 -22.65 -16.50
N ALA A 101 4.15 -23.61 -16.80
CA ALA A 101 4.56 -24.64 -15.85
C ALA A 101 5.54 -24.06 -14.81
N VAL A 102 5.01 -23.29 -13.87
CA VAL A 102 5.80 -22.70 -12.78
C VAL A 102 5.76 -23.63 -11.58
N SER A 103 6.89 -24.10 -11.12
CA SER A 103 6.96 -24.87 -9.88
C SER A 103 6.84 -23.98 -8.65
N VAL A 104 6.39 -24.55 -7.52
CA VAL A 104 6.35 -23.83 -6.24
C VAL A 104 7.75 -23.32 -5.85
N MET A 105 8.79 -24.07 -6.19
CA MET A 105 10.18 -23.69 -5.92
C MET A 105 10.60 -22.48 -6.75
N ASP A 106 10.19 -22.40 -8.02
CA ASP A 106 10.48 -21.24 -8.88
C ASP A 106 9.81 -19.97 -8.33
N LEU A 107 8.56 -20.10 -7.86
CA LEU A 107 7.83 -19.00 -7.24
C LEU A 107 8.59 -18.45 -6.02
N PHE A 108 9.01 -19.31 -5.11
CA PHE A 108 9.77 -18.88 -3.93
C PHE A 108 11.15 -18.33 -4.29
N THR A 109 11.82 -18.91 -5.26
CA THR A 109 13.14 -18.46 -5.71
C THR A 109 13.07 -17.07 -6.31
N CYS A 110 12.09 -16.78 -7.16
CA CYS A 110 11.89 -15.45 -7.74
C CYS A 110 11.55 -14.39 -6.68
N CYS A 111 10.72 -14.75 -5.70
CA CYS A 111 10.31 -13.82 -4.64
C CYS A 111 11.45 -13.50 -3.66
N ILE A 112 12.25 -14.51 -3.29
CA ILE A 112 13.26 -14.37 -2.22
C ILE A 112 14.62 -13.89 -2.77
N PHE A 113 15.05 -14.41 -3.91
CA PHE A 113 16.41 -14.20 -4.39
C PHE A 113 16.58 -13.18 -5.51
N LYS A 114 15.50 -12.60 -6.05
CA LYS A 114 15.55 -11.69 -7.22
C LYS A 114 16.44 -12.23 -8.37
N ARG A 115 16.60 -13.53 -8.48
CA ARG A 115 17.31 -14.17 -9.60
C ARG A 115 16.28 -14.60 -10.63
N PRO A 116 16.50 -14.32 -11.93
CA PRO A 116 15.69 -14.92 -12.95
C PRO A 116 15.85 -16.45 -12.87
N ALA A 117 14.73 -17.14 -12.89
CA ALA A 117 14.76 -18.58 -13.10
C ALA A 117 15.42 -18.85 -14.47
N LEU A 118 16.42 -19.69 -14.47
CA LEU A 118 17.08 -20.13 -15.71
C LEU A 118 16.17 -21.09 -16.48
#